data_3c621573de9b91c9be00b72c118e47ef
#
_entry.id   3c621573de9b91c9be00b72c118e47ef
#
_cell.length_a   1.000
_cell.length_b   1.000
_cell.length_c   1.000
_cell.angle_alpha   90.00
_cell.angle_beta   90.00
_cell.angle_gamma   90.00
#
_symmetry.space_group_name_H-M   'P 1'
#
loop_
_entity.id
_entity.type
_entity.pdbx_description
1 polymer ?
#
loop_
_entity_poly.entity_id
_entity_poly.type
_entity_poly.pdbx_seq_one_letter_code
_entity_poly.pdbx_strand_id
1 'polypeptide(L)'
;MSNENKSIHEFDFNLICEYFASVERQGPGSREVTLKALSFIDNLNEHSRIADLGCGTGWQTILLGEHVPGEIFGLDLFPDFIDILNRNAGLHHLQNRIKGI
;
A
#
# COMPACT_ATOMS: atom_id res chain seq x y z
N MET A 1 7.85 -22.76 10.97
CA MET A 1 8.81 -21.69 11.22
C MET A 1 9.46 -21.86 12.57
N SER A 2 10.76 -21.71 12.63
CA SER A 2 11.49 -21.88 13.89
C SER A 2 11.43 -20.60 14.73
N ASN A 3 11.79 -20.73 16.02
CA ASN A 3 11.84 -19.60 16.93
C ASN A 3 12.95 -18.61 16.57
N GLU A 4 14.03 -19.11 15.96
CA GLU A 4 15.09 -18.23 15.50
C GLU A 4 14.57 -17.25 14.46
N ASN A 5 13.74 -17.71 13.54
CA ASN A 5 13.13 -16.84 12.54
C ASN A 5 12.26 -15.77 13.18
N LYS A 6 11.57 -16.12 14.25
CA LYS A 6 10.72 -15.17 14.95
C LYS A 6 11.55 -14.01 15.53
N SER A 7 12.67 -14.32 16.18
CA SER A 7 13.55 -13.29 16.74
C SER A 7 14.16 -12.41 15.66
N ILE A 8 14.60 -13.02 14.57
CA ILE A 8 15.16 -12.29 13.45
C ILE A 8 14.10 -11.37 12.83
N HIS A 9 12.86 -11.85 12.73
CA HIS A 9 11.77 -11.03 12.19
C HIS A 9 11.51 -9.78 13.02
N GLU A 10 11.49 -9.90 14.34
CA GLU A 10 11.27 -8.75 15.21
C GLU A 10 12.34 -7.69 15.02
N PHE A 11 13.60 -8.11 14.97
CA PHE A 11 14.71 -7.20 14.76
C PHE A 11 14.65 -6.57 13.39
N ASP A 12 14.44 -7.37 12.34
CA ASP A 12 14.46 -6.90 10.97
C ASP A 12 13.27 -6.00 10.67
N PHE A 13 12.11 -6.26 11.27
CA PHE A 13 10.94 -5.42 11.04
C PHE A 13 11.15 -3.99 11.51
N ASN A 14 11.79 -3.78 12.65
CA ASN A 14 12.05 -2.44 13.13
C ASN A 14 12.95 -1.66 12.17
N LEU A 15 14.03 -2.29 11.71
CA LEU A 15 14.94 -1.67 10.76
C LEU A 15 14.27 -1.38 9.42
N ILE A 16 13.49 -2.34 8.93
CA ILE A 16 12.78 -2.21 7.66
C ILE A 16 11.74 -1.10 7.74
N CYS A 17 11.02 -1.01 8.84
CA CYS A 17 10.04 0.07 9.04
C CYS A 17 10.70 1.44 9.01
N GLU A 18 11.82 1.60 9.71
CA GLU A 18 12.54 2.86 9.71
C GLU A 18 13.02 3.23 8.31
N TYR A 19 13.59 2.25 7.60
CA TYR A 19 14.09 2.47 6.25
C TYR A 19 12.95 2.82 5.30
N PHE A 20 11.92 2.00 5.24
CA PHE A 20 10.85 2.17 4.27
C PHE A 20 9.96 3.37 4.56
N ALA A 21 9.85 3.77 5.82
CA ALA A 21 9.11 4.99 6.14
C ALA A 21 9.79 6.25 5.58
N SER A 22 11.09 6.16 5.29
CA SER A 22 11.86 7.28 4.76
C SER A 22 11.92 7.33 3.24
N VAL A 23 11.43 6.30 2.54
CA VAL A 23 11.49 6.27 1.08
C VAL A 23 10.10 6.42 0.49
N GLU A 24 10.07 6.96 -0.73
CA GLU A 24 8.82 7.28 -1.40
C GLU A 24 8.11 6.05 -1.91
N ARG A 25 8.86 5.09 -2.45
CA ARG A 25 8.30 3.84 -2.98
C ARG A 25 8.88 2.65 -2.27
N GLN A 26 8.01 1.73 -1.89
CA GLN A 26 8.36 0.55 -1.11
C GLN A 26 8.02 -0.73 -1.85
N GLY A 27 8.81 -1.78 -1.60
CA GLY A 27 8.57 -3.10 -2.14
C GLY A 27 8.99 -3.23 -3.60
N PRO A 28 8.86 -4.44 -4.14
CA PRO A 28 9.22 -4.70 -5.53
C PRO A 28 8.16 -4.17 -6.49
N GLY A 29 8.57 -4.03 -7.73
CA GLY A 29 7.67 -3.59 -8.78
C GLY A 29 7.84 -2.13 -9.12
N SER A 30 7.06 -1.69 -10.07
CA SER A 30 7.12 -0.34 -10.59
C SER A 30 5.73 0.13 -10.98
N ARG A 31 5.63 1.42 -11.30
CA ARG A 31 4.39 1.98 -11.83
C ARG A 31 3.91 1.20 -13.06
N GLU A 32 4.82 0.91 -13.98
CA GLU A 32 4.50 0.21 -15.22
C GLU A 32 4.00 -1.22 -14.96
N VAL A 33 4.61 -1.92 -14.02
CA VAL A 33 4.18 -3.27 -13.65
C VAL A 33 2.80 -3.25 -13.04
N THR A 34 2.53 -2.31 -12.17
CA THR A 34 1.21 -2.18 -11.52
C THR A 34 0.14 -1.86 -12.56
N LEU A 35 0.41 -0.92 -13.46
CA LEU A 35 -0.55 -0.56 -14.51
C LEU A 35 -0.80 -1.73 -15.45
N LYS A 36 0.23 -2.50 -15.77
CA LYS A 36 0.06 -3.68 -16.59
C LYS A 36 -0.81 -4.72 -15.90
N ALA A 37 -0.61 -4.94 -14.62
CA ALA A 37 -1.45 -5.86 -13.84
C ALA A 37 -2.91 -5.41 -13.85
N LEU A 38 -3.17 -4.12 -13.68
CA LEU A 38 -4.53 -3.58 -13.75
C LEU A 38 -5.16 -3.81 -15.11
N SER A 39 -4.39 -3.80 -16.18
CA SER A 39 -4.93 -3.97 -17.53
C SER A 39 -5.53 -5.36 -17.77
N PHE A 40 -5.21 -6.34 -16.91
CA PHE A 40 -5.79 -7.68 -16.99
C PHE A 40 -7.13 -7.81 -16.26
N ILE A 41 -7.54 -6.77 -15.54
CA ILE A 41 -8.78 -6.81 -14.76
C ILE A 41 -9.85 -6.04 -15.52
N ASP A 42 -10.93 -6.74 -15.85
CA ASP A 42 -12.05 -6.14 -16.55
C ASP A 42 -13.10 -5.59 -15.59
N ASN A 43 -13.91 -4.67 -16.06
CA ASN A 43 -15.12 -4.20 -15.37
C ASN A 43 -14.86 -3.44 -14.07
N LEU A 44 -13.71 -2.79 -13.94
CA LEU A 44 -13.48 -1.87 -12.82
C LEU A 44 -14.35 -0.63 -12.99
N ASN A 45 -15.08 -0.28 -11.94
CA ASN A 45 -15.98 0.88 -11.96
C ASN A 45 -16.06 1.52 -10.57
N GLU A 46 -16.93 2.50 -10.41
CA GLU A 46 -17.07 3.24 -9.15
C GLU A 46 -17.58 2.38 -7.99
N HIS A 47 -18.09 1.20 -8.26
CA HIS A 47 -18.54 0.25 -7.22
C HIS A 47 -17.48 -0.79 -6.89
N SER A 48 -16.36 -0.76 -7.58
CA SER A 48 -15.27 -1.72 -7.34
C SER A 48 -14.62 -1.47 -5.98
N ARG A 49 -14.15 -2.54 -5.36
CA ARG A 49 -13.42 -2.49 -4.10
C ARG A 49 -12.15 -3.29 -4.23
N ILE A 50 -11.04 -2.67 -3.94
CA ILE A 50 -9.71 -3.29 -4.05
C ILE A 50 -9.03 -3.23 -2.69
N ALA A 51 -8.44 -4.34 -2.28
CA ALA A 51 -7.61 -4.39 -1.09
C ALA A 51 -6.15 -4.50 -1.51
N ASP A 52 -5.33 -3.62 -0.96
CA ASP A 52 -3.89 -3.62 -1.17
C ASP A 52 -3.23 -4.12 0.11
N LEU A 53 -2.90 -5.40 0.13
CA LEU A 53 -2.36 -6.07 1.32
C LEU A 53 -0.87 -5.79 1.44
N GLY A 54 -0.43 -5.37 2.64
CA GLY A 54 0.94 -4.97 2.85
C GLY A 54 1.26 -3.67 2.13
N CYS A 55 0.37 -2.70 2.21
CA CYS A 55 0.43 -1.48 1.42
C CYS A 55 1.62 -0.56 1.77
N GLY A 56 2.25 -0.75 2.92
CA GLY A 56 3.33 0.12 3.35
C GLY A 56 2.87 1.55 3.51
N THR A 57 3.65 2.50 3.04
CA THR A 57 3.29 3.93 3.09
C THR A 57 2.31 4.34 1.99
N GLY A 58 1.90 3.40 1.15
CA GLY A 58 0.77 3.60 0.26
C GLY A 58 1.10 4.10 -1.14
N TRP A 59 2.34 4.06 -1.56
CA TRP A 59 2.70 4.52 -2.89
C TRP A 59 1.91 3.79 -3.97
N GLN A 60 1.83 2.46 -3.89
CA GLN A 60 1.06 1.67 -4.83
C GLN A 60 -0.45 1.88 -4.64
N THR A 61 -0.89 2.04 -3.39
CA THR A 61 -2.30 2.32 -3.10
C THR A 61 -2.75 3.61 -3.76
N ILE A 62 -1.94 4.66 -3.68
CA ILE A 62 -2.20 5.94 -4.34
C ILE A 62 -2.29 5.74 -5.86
N LEU A 63 -1.36 5.00 -6.43
CA LEU A 63 -1.37 4.72 -7.86
C LEU A 63 -2.66 4.00 -8.28
N LEU A 64 -3.09 3.02 -7.51
CA LEU A 64 -4.36 2.33 -7.76
C LEU A 64 -5.53 3.32 -7.70
N GLY A 65 -5.55 4.21 -6.70
CA GLY A 65 -6.62 5.19 -6.57
C GLY A 65 -6.67 6.18 -7.73
N GLU A 66 -5.53 6.48 -8.32
CA GLU A 66 -5.48 7.37 -9.49
C GLU A 66 -6.04 6.72 -10.75
N HIS A 67 -6.02 5.40 -10.83
CA HIS A 67 -6.40 4.67 -12.04
C HIS A 67 -7.68 3.83 -11.92
N VAL A 68 -8.18 3.65 -10.71
CA VAL A 68 -9.40 2.87 -10.46
C VAL A 68 -10.43 3.79 -9.82
N PRO A 69 -11.66 3.84 -10.35
CA PRO A 69 -12.68 4.77 -9.84
C PRO A 69 -13.34 4.34 -8.52
N GLY A 70 -13.14 3.11 -8.08
CA GLY A 70 -13.77 2.57 -6.89
C GLY A 70 -13.01 2.87 -5.60
N GLU A 71 -13.30 2.10 -4.57
CA GLU A 71 -12.63 2.23 -3.27
C GLU A 71 -11.40 1.35 -3.18
N ILE A 72 -10.36 1.89 -2.56
CA ILE A 72 -9.11 1.17 -2.34
C ILE A 72 -8.87 1.11 -0.83
N PHE A 73 -8.65 -0.09 -0.32
CA PHE A 73 -8.35 -0.31 1.09
C PHE A 73 -6.90 -0.73 1.23
N GLY A 74 -6.09 0.10 1.88
CA GLY A 74 -4.71 -0.23 2.17
C GLY A 74 -4.60 -0.86 3.56
N LEU A 75 -4.04 -2.05 3.62
CA LEU A 75 -3.88 -2.78 4.88
C LEU A 75 -2.42 -3.07 5.13
N ASP A 76 -1.99 -2.79 6.35
CA ASP A 76 -0.64 -3.09 6.78
C ASP A 76 -0.62 -3.35 8.28
N LEU A 77 0.38 -4.11 8.73
CA LEU A 77 0.55 -4.41 10.15
C LEU A 77 1.08 -3.23 10.94
N PHE A 78 1.66 -2.23 10.30
CA PHE A 78 2.33 -1.13 10.97
C PHE A 78 1.49 0.13 10.92
N PRO A 79 0.97 0.59 12.08
CA PRO A 79 0.14 1.80 12.11
C PRO A 79 0.82 3.04 11.55
N ASP A 80 2.13 3.16 11.71
CA ASP A 80 2.87 4.30 11.19
C ASP A 80 2.78 4.38 9.67
N PHE A 81 2.81 3.23 8.99
CA PHE A 81 2.65 3.18 7.54
C PHE A 81 1.24 3.61 7.14
N ILE A 82 0.24 3.17 7.88
CA ILE A 82 -1.15 3.52 7.61
C ILE A 82 -1.38 5.02 7.79
N ASP A 83 -0.78 5.62 8.80
CA ASP A 83 -0.86 7.07 8.99
C ASP A 83 -0.27 7.83 7.81
N ILE A 84 0.87 7.36 7.30
CA ILE A 84 1.51 7.96 6.13
C ILE A 84 0.64 7.78 4.89
N LEU A 85 0.06 6.60 4.71
CA LEU A 85 -0.86 6.34 3.60
C LEU A 85 -2.02 7.33 3.62
N ASN A 86 -2.69 7.47 4.76
CA ASN A 86 -3.86 8.33 4.86
C ASN A 86 -3.50 9.80 4.61
N ARG A 87 -2.35 10.24 5.08
CA ARG A 87 -1.86 11.58 4.80
C ARG A 87 -1.59 11.77 3.31
N ASN A 88 -0.93 10.81 2.70
CA ASN A 88 -0.63 10.88 1.26
C ASN A 88 -1.91 10.84 0.42
N ALA A 89 -2.89 10.05 0.81
CA ALA A 89 -4.19 10.04 0.14
C ALA A 89 -4.81 11.43 0.16
N GLY A 90 -4.74 12.13 1.29
CA GLY A 90 -5.22 13.50 1.37
C GLY A 90 -4.46 14.46 0.46
N LEU A 91 -3.14 14.32 0.38
CA LEU A 91 -2.32 15.17 -0.50
C LEU A 91 -2.65 14.98 -1.98
N HIS A 92 -3.10 13.78 -2.35
CA HIS A 92 -3.49 13.48 -3.73
C HIS A 92 -4.99 13.62 -3.97
N HIS A 93 -5.72 14.17 -3.01
CA HIS A 93 -7.18 14.36 -3.08
C HIS A 93 -7.96 13.04 -3.28
N LEU A 94 -7.46 11.96 -2.68
CA LEU A 94 -8.05 10.63 -2.80
C LEU A 94 -8.63 10.12 -1.47
N GLN A 95 -8.70 10.96 -0.45
CA GLN A 95 -9.11 10.57 0.89
C GLN A 95 -10.53 10.00 0.96
N ASN A 96 -11.37 10.29 -0.02
CA ASN A 96 -12.74 9.76 -0.06
C ASN A 96 -12.80 8.33 -0.59
N ARG A 97 -11.79 7.88 -1.31
CA ARG A 97 -11.76 6.57 -1.93
C ARG A 97 -10.67 5.65 -1.42
N ILE A 98 -9.62 6.20 -0.83
CA ILE A 98 -8.53 5.43 -0.25
C ILE A 98 -8.66 5.44 1.25
N LYS A 99 -8.65 4.27 1.86
CA LYS A 99 -8.77 4.11 3.30
C LYS A 99 -7.69 3.17 3.81
N GLY A 100 -6.79 3.70 4.63
CA GLY A 100 -5.83 2.89 5.36
C GLY A 100 -6.47 2.31 6.61
N ILE A 101 -6.23 1.05 6.83
CA ILE A 101 -6.81 0.31 7.96
C ILE A 101 -5.71 -0.31 8.82
#